data_5ee6ca3d13473556d1c93cf0647cd4fe
#
_entry.id   5ee6ca3d13473556d1c93cf0647cd4fe
#
_cell.length_a   1.000
_cell.length_b   1.000
_cell.length_c   1.000
_cell.angle_alpha   90.00
_cell.angle_beta   90.00
_cell.angle_gamma   90.00
#
_symmetry.space_group_name_H-M   'P 1'
#
loop_
_entity.id
_entity.type
_entity.pdbx_description
1 polymer ?
#
loop_
_entity_poly.entity_id
_entity_poly.type
_entity_poly.pdbx_seq_one_letter_code
_entity_poly.pdbx_strand_id
1 'polypeptide(L)'
;MLPLSKTIRTLLIGSGALLLVMMLYYPFGYDQAAFSIGGDMVLKNGAVPFRDFLDTKPPFIFYIYSVALFIFGHHDWSIRAFDILFHFAALFYFYKVLVSVLKDKDHALLSCFIYVILYTTSGYWMTAQAETFAIIPSVVIFYHTQRFLSGKGKPLGNALAIGLASTTLFFLKSTLMTVPVASLIFLLMRQRDKKTYTFAFASIAATLILSALYIYYLSSVGALVRLMEVFVWVQDYGGIAPLLSWDTITSVYIQRFPWHLVIIYSPTFLAGAAICLFFIWKSKRGNKTLTDVQYIYLHLGLQALLGLLAVMYERKCFPYHYSRAYWAMTPLIVAGLMHVISYVRTVIRPNYRKYVYALILIFTLPPLYRIGSQPIRWTFVELAGMSRAQVVEDTHEHYPLKEMQQLADKYSPMLTANDNVFFWGNHVGVYFYLDKLPTTITLTNTPLVTSWSPKNWRDTMMSQLRRSSPKLFITERRDFKGFINFTEMDSWENLQAWNSLRVYLDSNYTYSDSVGVYRVFMRKTAL
;
A
#
# COMPACT_ATOMS: atom_id res chain seq x y z
N MET A 1 1.64 -33.35 -7.07
CA MET A 1 2.78 -32.70 -7.79
C MET A 1 3.96 -33.67 -7.84
N LEU A 2 4.76 -33.71 -8.96
CA LEU A 2 6.10 -34.25 -8.84
C LEU A 2 6.89 -33.28 -7.94
N PRO A 3 7.59 -33.78 -6.92
CA PRO A 3 8.31 -32.92 -6.00
C PRO A 3 9.39 -32.13 -6.74
N LEU A 4 9.52 -30.85 -6.41
CA LEU A 4 10.61 -30.02 -6.94
C LEU A 4 11.95 -30.56 -6.47
N SER A 5 12.95 -30.58 -7.36
CA SER A 5 14.32 -30.94 -6.97
C SER A 5 14.87 -29.95 -5.93
N LYS A 6 15.84 -30.38 -5.14
CA LYS A 6 16.53 -29.51 -4.16
C LYS A 6 17.10 -28.26 -4.86
N THR A 7 17.70 -28.44 -6.02
CA THR A 7 18.28 -27.37 -6.83
C THR A 7 17.22 -26.31 -7.21
N ILE A 8 16.05 -26.75 -7.71
CA ILE A 8 14.97 -25.82 -8.10
C ILE A 8 14.46 -25.05 -6.87
N ARG A 9 14.26 -25.72 -5.71
CA ARG A 9 13.86 -25.02 -4.48
C ARG A 9 14.88 -23.97 -4.05
N THR A 10 16.18 -24.32 -4.09
CA THR A 10 17.26 -23.35 -3.76
C THR A 10 17.27 -22.17 -4.72
N LEU A 11 17.11 -22.41 -6.03
CA LEU A 11 17.03 -21.33 -7.03
C LEU A 11 15.82 -20.41 -6.80
N LEU A 12 14.64 -20.97 -6.49
CA LEU A 12 13.44 -20.16 -6.20
C LEU A 12 13.63 -19.29 -4.94
N ILE A 13 14.21 -19.86 -3.88
CA ILE A 13 14.50 -19.11 -2.65
C ILE A 13 15.54 -18.01 -2.91
N GLY A 14 16.64 -18.36 -3.56
CA GLY A 14 17.75 -17.43 -3.84
C GLY A 14 17.32 -16.28 -4.76
N SER A 15 16.62 -16.60 -5.87
CA SER A 15 16.13 -15.56 -6.78
C SER A 15 15.04 -14.70 -6.16
N GLY A 16 14.14 -15.28 -5.35
CA GLY A 16 13.14 -14.50 -4.60
C GLY A 16 13.79 -13.58 -3.57
N ALA A 17 14.78 -14.05 -2.83
CA ALA A 17 15.53 -13.21 -1.90
C ALA A 17 16.28 -12.10 -2.62
N LEU A 18 16.93 -12.40 -3.75
CA LEU A 18 17.62 -11.41 -4.57
C LEU A 18 16.68 -10.30 -5.06
N LEU A 19 15.50 -10.67 -5.59
CA LEU A 19 14.51 -9.71 -6.05
C LEU A 19 14.05 -8.77 -4.92
N LEU A 20 13.88 -9.28 -3.69
CA LEU A 20 13.56 -8.43 -2.54
C LEU A 20 14.69 -7.48 -2.20
N VAL A 21 15.95 -7.98 -2.16
CA VAL A 21 17.13 -7.14 -1.84
C VAL A 21 17.34 -6.05 -2.88
N MET A 22 17.08 -6.32 -4.16
CA MET A 22 17.14 -5.32 -5.23
C MET A 22 16.23 -4.11 -4.99
N MET A 23 15.16 -4.25 -4.20
CA MET A 23 14.29 -3.12 -3.84
C MET A 23 14.98 -2.07 -2.98
N LEU A 24 16.15 -2.37 -2.39
CA LEU A 24 16.95 -1.37 -1.66
C LEU A 24 17.33 -0.18 -2.55
N TYR A 25 17.47 -0.43 -3.85
CA TYR A 25 17.84 0.58 -4.85
C TYR A 25 16.65 1.34 -5.44
N TYR A 26 15.43 1.07 -4.98
CA TYR A 26 14.24 1.79 -5.42
C TYR A 26 14.30 3.26 -4.99
N PRO A 27 13.96 4.20 -5.88
CA PRO A 27 13.85 5.60 -5.53
C PRO A 27 12.85 5.84 -4.39
N PHE A 28 13.01 6.97 -3.72
CA PHE A 28 12.08 7.43 -2.70
C PHE A 28 10.83 8.00 -3.39
N GLY A 29 9.68 7.39 -3.16
CA GLY A 29 8.43 7.78 -3.81
C GLY A 29 7.62 8.79 -3.00
N TYR A 30 6.55 9.30 -3.62
CA TYR A 30 5.67 10.31 -3.04
C TYR A 30 5.05 9.90 -1.69
N ASP A 31 4.34 8.75 -1.66
CA ASP A 31 3.69 8.27 -0.44
C ASP A 31 4.71 7.91 0.64
N GLN A 32 5.85 7.31 0.23
CA GLN A 32 6.93 6.97 1.16
C GLN A 32 7.51 8.22 1.81
N ALA A 33 7.65 9.32 1.07
CA ALA A 33 8.10 10.59 1.61
C ALA A 33 7.10 11.14 2.65
N ALA A 34 5.82 11.18 2.32
CA ALA A 34 4.78 11.64 3.24
C ALA A 34 4.73 10.80 4.53
N PHE A 35 4.78 9.47 4.39
CA PHE A 35 4.76 8.58 5.57
C PHE A 35 6.06 8.67 6.39
N SER A 36 7.21 8.89 5.74
CA SER A 36 8.49 9.10 6.45
C SER A 36 8.48 10.40 7.26
N ILE A 37 7.93 11.48 6.70
CA ILE A 37 7.81 12.75 7.42
C ILE A 37 6.86 12.57 8.62
N GLY A 38 5.70 11.94 8.43
CA GLY A 38 4.80 11.61 9.54
C GLY A 38 5.46 10.71 10.58
N GLY A 39 6.26 9.72 10.15
CA GLY A 39 7.05 8.85 11.02
C GLY A 39 8.13 9.61 11.81
N ASP A 40 8.84 10.54 11.16
CA ASP A 40 9.82 11.43 11.80
C ASP A 40 9.15 12.36 12.83
N MET A 41 7.98 12.91 12.52
CA MET A 41 7.23 13.71 13.48
C MET A 41 6.88 12.90 14.73
N VAL A 42 6.46 11.65 14.56
CA VAL A 42 6.21 10.73 15.69
C VAL A 42 7.51 10.45 16.45
N LEU A 43 8.60 10.15 15.75
CA LEU A 43 9.87 9.73 16.36
C LEU A 43 10.58 10.90 17.07
N LYS A 44 10.74 12.04 16.41
CA LYS A 44 11.53 13.19 16.90
C LYS A 44 10.76 14.07 17.86
N ASN A 45 9.43 14.25 17.64
CA ASN A 45 8.62 15.22 18.38
C ASN A 45 7.55 14.56 19.26
N GLY A 46 7.41 13.22 19.27
CA GLY A 46 6.31 12.55 19.95
C GLY A 46 4.93 12.95 19.41
N ALA A 47 4.89 13.31 18.11
CA ALA A 47 3.66 13.74 17.47
C ALA A 47 2.64 12.61 17.38
N VAL A 48 1.37 12.95 17.57
CA VAL A 48 0.26 12.01 17.43
C VAL A 48 -0.44 12.27 16.09
N PRO A 49 -0.53 11.28 15.20
CA PRO A 49 -1.28 11.42 13.95
C PRO A 49 -2.70 11.93 14.21
N PHE A 50 -3.20 12.84 13.40
CA PHE A 50 -4.50 13.53 13.48
C PHE A 50 -4.64 14.55 14.63
N ARG A 51 -3.78 14.54 15.64
CA ARG A 51 -3.65 15.67 16.57
C ARG A 51 -2.73 16.74 15.99
N ASP A 52 -1.54 16.31 15.54
CA ASP A 52 -0.44 17.20 15.18
C ASP A 52 -0.26 17.34 13.67
N PHE A 53 -0.69 16.34 12.90
CA PHE A 53 -0.70 16.38 11.43
C PHE A 53 -1.84 15.55 10.84
N LEU A 54 -2.23 15.88 9.60
CA LEU A 54 -3.29 15.23 8.83
C LEU A 54 -2.72 14.48 7.63
N ASP A 55 -3.27 13.31 7.36
CA ASP A 55 -3.05 12.55 6.14
C ASP A 55 -4.30 11.72 5.80
N THR A 56 -4.37 11.22 4.57
CA THR A 56 -5.47 10.36 4.08
C THR A 56 -5.44 8.94 4.65
N LYS A 57 -4.29 8.51 5.15
CA LYS A 57 -4.10 7.15 5.69
C LYS A 57 -4.32 7.12 7.19
N PRO A 58 -4.95 6.06 7.71
CA PRO A 58 -5.08 5.85 9.15
C PRO A 58 -3.72 5.74 9.87
N PRO A 59 -3.67 5.86 11.21
CA PRO A 59 -2.45 6.19 11.95
C PRO A 59 -1.33 5.14 11.93
N PHE A 60 -1.62 3.85 11.73
CA PHE A 60 -0.62 2.79 11.92
C PHE A 60 0.53 2.82 10.92
N ILE A 61 0.32 3.36 9.71
CA ILE A 61 1.39 3.49 8.73
C ILE A 61 2.52 4.39 9.25
N PHE A 62 2.20 5.48 9.94
CA PHE A 62 3.20 6.41 10.48
C PHE A 62 4.03 5.78 11.60
N TYR A 63 3.43 4.95 12.45
CA TYR A 63 4.18 4.19 13.47
C TYR A 63 5.13 3.16 12.83
N ILE A 64 4.72 2.50 11.73
CA ILE A 64 5.59 1.59 10.98
C ILE A 64 6.80 2.34 10.41
N TYR A 65 6.56 3.50 9.81
CA TYR A 65 7.63 4.33 9.27
C TYR A 65 8.52 4.92 10.39
N SER A 66 7.96 5.29 11.53
CA SER A 66 8.71 5.71 12.71
C SER A 66 9.67 4.61 13.19
N VAL A 67 9.21 3.35 13.24
CA VAL A 67 10.07 2.20 13.58
C VAL A 67 11.17 1.99 12.53
N ALA A 68 10.86 2.13 11.24
CA ALA A 68 11.86 2.01 10.17
C ALA A 68 12.97 3.08 10.31
N LEU A 69 12.58 4.33 10.56
CA LEU A 69 13.52 5.44 10.77
C LEU A 69 14.30 5.31 12.09
N PHE A 70 13.68 4.78 13.15
CA PHE A 70 14.37 4.49 14.40
C PHE A 70 15.49 3.45 14.22
N ILE A 71 15.24 2.40 13.42
CA ILE A 71 16.21 1.31 13.23
C ILE A 71 17.33 1.71 12.24
N PHE A 72 16.98 2.37 11.14
CA PHE A 72 17.89 2.62 10.02
C PHE A 72 18.30 4.09 9.87
N GLY A 73 17.80 5.00 10.70
CA GLY A 73 18.08 6.43 10.62
C GLY A 73 17.27 7.16 9.54
N HIS A 74 17.54 8.46 9.40
CA HIS A 74 16.87 9.35 8.45
C HIS A 74 17.54 9.25 7.06
N HIS A 75 17.20 8.19 6.32
CA HIS A 75 17.68 7.93 4.97
C HIS A 75 16.52 7.55 4.05
N ASP A 76 16.57 7.91 2.79
CA ASP A 76 15.56 7.60 1.79
C ASP A 76 15.41 6.09 1.52
N TRP A 77 16.42 5.29 1.83
CA TRP A 77 16.41 3.82 1.76
C TRP A 77 15.91 3.13 3.04
N SER A 78 15.75 3.85 4.17
CA SER A 78 15.40 3.24 5.47
C SER A 78 14.12 2.42 5.42
N ILE A 79 13.08 2.96 4.79
CA ILE A 79 11.83 2.21 4.63
C ILE A 79 11.98 1.01 3.69
N ARG A 80 12.89 1.07 2.70
CA ARG A 80 13.17 -0.05 1.80
C ARG A 80 13.81 -1.21 2.55
N ALA A 81 14.81 -0.91 3.39
CA ALA A 81 15.45 -1.92 4.24
C ALA A 81 14.44 -2.56 5.21
N PHE A 82 13.59 -1.75 5.82
CA PHE A 82 12.54 -2.24 6.71
C PHE A 82 11.52 -3.12 5.96
N ASP A 83 11.06 -2.69 4.79
CA ASP A 83 10.13 -3.42 3.93
C ASP A 83 10.68 -4.78 3.50
N ILE A 84 11.98 -4.85 3.16
CA ILE A 84 12.67 -6.12 2.83
C ILE A 84 12.67 -7.06 4.04
N LEU A 85 13.07 -6.59 5.22
CA LEU A 85 13.08 -7.40 6.44
C LEU A 85 11.67 -7.87 6.83
N PHE A 86 10.69 -6.98 6.71
CA PHE A 86 9.29 -7.30 6.93
C PHE A 86 8.82 -8.43 5.99
N HIS A 87 9.19 -8.35 4.70
CA HIS A 87 8.82 -9.39 3.73
C HIS A 87 9.49 -10.73 4.00
N PHE A 88 10.75 -10.77 4.42
CA PHE A 88 11.37 -12.04 4.85
C PHE A 88 10.58 -12.69 5.98
N ALA A 89 10.20 -11.92 7.00
CA ALA A 89 9.39 -12.43 8.11
C ALA A 89 7.97 -12.85 7.66
N ALA A 90 7.32 -12.00 6.86
CA ALA A 90 5.97 -12.23 6.37
C ALA A 90 5.87 -13.47 5.46
N LEU A 91 6.82 -13.63 4.54
CA LEU A 91 6.87 -14.78 3.61
C LEU A 91 7.25 -16.08 4.33
N PHE A 92 8.15 -16.01 5.30
CA PHE A 92 8.43 -17.16 6.15
C PHE A 92 7.18 -17.62 6.91
N TYR A 93 6.45 -16.68 7.51
CA TYR A 93 5.19 -16.99 8.20
C TYR A 93 4.14 -17.53 7.22
N PHE A 94 3.95 -16.87 6.08
CA PHE A 94 3.01 -17.28 5.04
C PHE A 94 3.32 -18.69 4.52
N TYR A 95 4.59 -19.00 4.23
CA TYR A 95 5.04 -20.34 3.86
C TYR A 95 4.65 -21.38 4.91
N LYS A 96 4.95 -21.11 6.19
CA LYS A 96 4.60 -22.03 7.30
C LYS A 96 3.09 -22.26 7.40
N VAL A 97 2.29 -21.22 7.24
CA VAL A 97 0.83 -21.32 7.24
C VAL A 97 0.35 -22.16 6.06
N LEU A 98 0.80 -21.88 4.84
CA LEU A 98 0.42 -22.66 3.66
C LEU A 98 0.82 -24.14 3.79
N VAL A 99 2.03 -24.43 4.23
CA VAL A 99 2.46 -25.82 4.49
C VAL A 99 1.55 -26.50 5.52
N SER A 100 1.15 -25.76 6.57
CA SER A 100 0.30 -26.33 7.62
C SER A 100 -1.11 -26.68 7.14
N VAL A 101 -1.67 -25.89 6.22
CA VAL A 101 -3.06 -26.05 5.74
C VAL A 101 -3.13 -26.88 4.46
N LEU A 102 -2.24 -26.66 3.48
CA LEU A 102 -2.23 -27.37 2.19
C LEU A 102 -1.48 -28.70 2.24
N LYS A 103 -0.60 -28.91 3.22
CA LYS A 103 0.26 -30.10 3.34
C LYS A 103 1.20 -30.32 2.14
N ASP A 104 1.49 -29.27 1.39
CA ASP A 104 2.36 -29.28 0.21
C ASP A 104 3.39 -28.16 0.30
N LYS A 105 4.66 -28.53 0.49
CA LYS A 105 5.79 -27.60 0.64
C LYS A 105 6.12 -26.88 -0.66
N ASP A 106 5.99 -27.57 -1.79
CA ASP A 106 6.33 -27.02 -3.10
C ASP A 106 5.27 -26.03 -3.56
N HIS A 107 3.99 -26.34 -3.29
CA HIS A 107 2.91 -25.41 -3.51
C HIS A 107 3.10 -24.13 -2.69
N ALA A 108 3.41 -24.25 -1.41
CA ALA A 108 3.67 -23.12 -0.53
C ALA A 108 4.85 -22.27 -1.01
N LEU A 109 5.96 -22.92 -1.43
CA LEU A 109 7.13 -22.22 -1.94
C LEU A 109 6.83 -21.44 -3.24
N LEU A 110 6.16 -22.09 -4.20
CA LEU A 110 5.76 -21.45 -5.45
C LEU A 110 4.81 -20.27 -5.20
N SER A 111 3.88 -20.39 -4.25
CA SER A 111 2.98 -19.29 -3.86
C SER A 111 3.76 -18.09 -3.32
N CYS A 112 4.73 -18.33 -2.44
CA CYS A 112 5.61 -17.29 -1.93
C CYS A 112 6.46 -16.65 -3.04
N PHE A 113 6.98 -17.44 -3.96
CA PHE A 113 7.79 -16.96 -5.09
C PHE A 113 6.97 -16.08 -6.04
N ILE A 114 5.75 -16.51 -6.42
CA ILE A 114 4.85 -15.68 -7.24
C ILE A 114 4.48 -14.38 -6.50
N TYR A 115 4.26 -14.45 -5.18
CA TYR A 115 4.04 -13.24 -4.38
C TYR A 115 5.21 -12.26 -4.49
N VAL A 116 6.45 -12.74 -4.36
CA VAL A 116 7.65 -11.89 -4.50
C VAL A 116 7.70 -11.24 -5.89
N ILE A 117 7.43 -12.00 -6.97
CA ILE A 117 7.37 -11.44 -8.32
C ILE A 117 6.32 -10.32 -8.39
N LEU A 118 5.08 -10.57 -7.97
CA LEU A 118 4.01 -9.58 -8.03
C LEU A 118 4.36 -8.33 -7.21
N TYR A 119 4.95 -8.51 -6.04
CA TYR A 119 5.31 -7.41 -5.16
C TYR A 119 6.46 -6.57 -5.70
N THR A 120 7.59 -7.18 -6.02
CA THR A 120 8.78 -6.46 -6.49
C THR A 120 8.58 -5.81 -7.85
N THR A 121 7.74 -6.38 -8.71
CA THR A 121 7.40 -5.79 -10.01
C THR A 121 6.35 -4.68 -9.95
N SER A 122 5.78 -4.40 -8.79
CA SER A 122 4.86 -3.26 -8.62
C SER A 122 5.58 -1.91 -8.76
N GLY A 123 6.89 -1.87 -8.51
CA GLY A 123 7.74 -0.70 -8.67
C GLY A 123 7.85 0.17 -7.40
N TYR A 124 8.79 1.11 -7.44
CA TYR A 124 9.18 1.88 -6.26
C TYR A 124 8.06 2.69 -5.63
N TRP A 125 7.15 3.20 -6.43
CA TRP A 125 6.03 4.03 -5.95
C TRP A 125 4.95 3.21 -5.23
N MET A 126 4.84 1.91 -5.59
CA MET A 126 3.74 1.04 -5.20
C MET A 126 4.08 0.07 -4.05
N THR A 127 5.33 0.10 -3.58
CA THR A 127 5.83 -0.73 -2.46
C THR A 127 5.86 0.05 -1.15
N ALA A 128 5.99 -0.63 -0.02
CA ALA A 128 5.95 -0.05 1.34
C ALA A 128 4.66 0.76 1.64
N GLN A 129 3.54 0.35 1.08
CA GLN A 129 2.21 0.93 1.29
C GLN A 129 1.49 0.27 2.48
N ALA A 130 0.35 0.79 2.91
CA ALA A 130 -0.46 0.17 3.96
C ALA A 130 -0.84 -1.28 3.62
N GLU A 131 -1.15 -1.56 2.36
CA GLU A 131 -1.45 -2.90 1.85
C GLU A 131 -0.26 -3.86 1.97
N THR A 132 0.97 -3.36 1.88
CA THR A 132 2.19 -4.14 2.10
C THR A 132 2.21 -4.75 3.51
N PHE A 133 1.99 -3.91 4.51
CA PHE A 133 2.04 -4.32 5.91
C PHE A 133 0.80 -5.09 6.38
N ALA A 134 -0.21 -5.18 5.53
CA ALA A 134 -1.43 -5.95 5.78
C ALA A 134 -1.24 -7.47 5.60
N ILE A 135 -0.16 -7.97 4.97
CA ILE A 135 0.01 -9.41 4.70
C ILE A 135 0.01 -10.24 5.99
N ILE A 136 0.80 -9.85 7.00
CA ILE A 136 0.88 -10.62 8.26
C ILE A 136 -0.48 -10.71 8.95
N PRO A 137 -1.17 -9.59 9.27
CA PRO A 137 -2.49 -9.69 9.91
C PRO A 137 -3.52 -10.42 9.06
N SER A 138 -3.47 -10.31 7.73
CA SER A 138 -4.37 -11.06 6.84
C SER A 138 -4.14 -12.56 6.92
N VAL A 139 -2.89 -13.00 6.88
CA VAL A 139 -2.52 -14.41 7.02
C VAL A 139 -2.83 -14.95 8.42
N VAL A 140 -2.70 -14.12 9.47
CA VAL A 140 -3.11 -14.46 10.85
C VAL A 140 -4.61 -14.76 10.90
N ILE A 141 -5.46 -13.89 10.35
CA ILE A 141 -6.91 -14.08 10.32
C ILE A 141 -7.26 -15.38 9.58
N PHE A 142 -6.70 -15.58 8.39
CA PHE A 142 -6.89 -16.79 7.61
C PHE A 142 -6.49 -18.04 8.40
N TYR A 143 -5.29 -18.05 8.97
CA TYR A 143 -4.75 -19.19 9.70
C TYR A 143 -5.57 -19.57 10.93
N HIS A 144 -5.94 -18.58 11.76
CA HIS A 144 -6.70 -18.85 12.98
C HIS A 144 -8.14 -19.28 12.69
N THR A 145 -8.72 -18.80 11.57
CA THR A 145 -10.01 -19.34 11.06
C THR A 145 -9.88 -20.81 10.67
N GLN A 146 -8.82 -21.20 9.93
CA GLN A 146 -8.56 -22.59 9.55
C GLN A 146 -8.25 -23.48 10.76
N ARG A 147 -7.51 -22.97 11.76
CA ARG A 147 -7.26 -23.69 13.01
C ARG A 147 -8.53 -24.00 13.77
N PHE A 148 -9.43 -23.02 13.88
CA PHE A 148 -10.73 -23.23 14.53
C PHE A 148 -11.54 -24.32 13.81
N LEU A 149 -11.68 -24.21 12.49
CA LEU A 149 -12.41 -25.18 11.65
C LEU A 149 -11.83 -26.60 11.73
N SER A 150 -10.53 -26.71 11.95
CA SER A 150 -9.83 -28.00 12.14
C SER A 150 -9.83 -28.50 13.60
N GLY A 151 -10.57 -27.83 14.50
CA GLY A 151 -10.60 -28.17 15.93
C GLY A 151 -9.29 -27.95 16.67
N LYS A 152 -8.37 -27.12 16.13
CA LYS A 152 -7.04 -26.89 16.68
C LYS A 152 -6.94 -25.60 17.48
N GLY A 153 -6.25 -25.69 18.61
CA GLY A 153 -6.01 -24.56 19.52
C GLY A 153 -7.23 -24.17 20.35
N LYS A 154 -7.00 -23.29 21.33
CA LYS A 154 -8.08 -22.78 22.18
C LYS A 154 -8.95 -21.79 21.38
N PRO A 155 -10.28 -21.92 21.33
CA PRO A 155 -11.14 -21.03 20.56
C PRO A 155 -10.93 -19.55 20.90
N LEU A 156 -10.84 -19.21 22.18
CA LEU A 156 -10.61 -17.85 22.65
C LEU A 156 -9.26 -17.28 22.13
N GLY A 157 -8.18 -18.07 22.18
CA GLY A 157 -6.88 -17.62 21.66
C GLY A 157 -6.91 -17.38 20.14
N ASN A 158 -7.64 -18.20 19.38
CA ASN A 158 -7.84 -17.97 17.94
C ASN A 158 -8.68 -16.69 17.71
N ALA A 159 -9.73 -16.46 18.51
CA ALA A 159 -10.59 -15.28 18.40
C ALA A 159 -9.82 -13.97 18.74
N LEU A 160 -9.00 -13.99 19.80
CA LEU A 160 -8.14 -12.85 20.17
C LEU A 160 -7.10 -12.53 19.08
N ALA A 161 -6.47 -13.54 18.48
CA ALA A 161 -5.55 -13.34 17.36
C ALA A 161 -6.24 -12.69 16.16
N ILE A 162 -7.46 -13.15 15.81
CA ILE A 162 -8.29 -12.53 14.77
C ILE A 162 -8.65 -11.09 15.15
N GLY A 163 -9.05 -10.84 16.39
CA GLY A 163 -9.40 -9.50 16.88
C GLY A 163 -8.24 -8.52 16.75
N LEU A 164 -7.04 -8.90 17.22
CA LEU A 164 -5.84 -8.08 17.12
C LEU A 164 -5.46 -7.79 15.66
N ALA A 165 -5.45 -8.82 14.82
CA ALA A 165 -5.13 -8.67 13.41
C ALA A 165 -6.16 -7.80 12.67
N SER A 166 -7.46 -7.93 12.98
CA SER A 166 -8.53 -7.11 12.40
C SER A 166 -8.40 -5.64 12.82
N THR A 167 -8.13 -5.38 14.09
CA THR A 167 -7.86 -4.01 14.59
C THR A 167 -6.66 -3.40 13.88
N THR A 168 -5.57 -4.17 13.70
CA THR A 168 -4.39 -3.73 12.95
C THR A 168 -4.76 -3.35 11.51
N LEU A 169 -5.53 -4.18 10.81
CA LEU A 169 -5.98 -3.89 9.45
C LEU A 169 -6.84 -2.62 9.38
N PHE A 170 -7.75 -2.43 10.31
CA PHE A 170 -8.62 -1.25 10.35
C PHE A 170 -7.82 0.05 10.46
N PHE A 171 -6.83 0.10 11.36
CA PHE A 171 -6.00 1.28 11.57
C PHE A 171 -4.80 1.40 10.62
N LEU A 172 -4.54 0.38 9.78
CA LEU A 172 -3.69 0.51 8.58
C LEU A 172 -4.47 1.12 7.41
N LYS A 173 -5.66 0.57 7.14
CA LYS A 173 -6.56 1.06 6.09
C LYS A 173 -7.93 0.39 6.26
N SER A 174 -8.98 1.17 6.48
CA SER A 174 -10.33 0.66 6.81
C SER A 174 -10.88 -0.34 5.78
N THR A 175 -10.57 -0.17 4.49
CA THR A 175 -11.01 -1.08 3.42
C THR A 175 -10.35 -2.47 3.47
N LEU A 176 -9.30 -2.66 4.28
CA LEU A 176 -8.71 -3.98 4.56
C LEU A 176 -9.60 -4.84 5.49
N MET A 177 -10.64 -4.26 6.08
CA MET A 177 -11.65 -5.01 6.83
C MET A 177 -12.42 -6.04 5.99
N THR A 178 -12.28 -6.00 4.68
CA THR A 178 -12.74 -7.09 3.80
C THR A 178 -12.13 -8.45 4.16
N VAL A 179 -10.93 -8.48 4.75
CA VAL A 179 -10.27 -9.74 5.15
C VAL A 179 -10.99 -10.45 6.30
N PRO A 180 -11.24 -9.84 7.47
CA PRO A 180 -12.02 -10.49 8.52
C PRO A 180 -13.48 -10.76 8.09
N VAL A 181 -14.09 -9.89 7.27
CA VAL A 181 -15.44 -10.12 6.73
C VAL A 181 -15.46 -11.35 5.84
N ALA A 182 -14.51 -11.54 4.94
CA ALA A 182 -14.40 -12.75 4.11
C ALA A 182 -14.23 -14.01 4.97
N SER A 183 -13.39 -13.94 6.00
CA SER A 183 -13.21 -15.07 6.93
C SER A 183 -14.48 -15.40 7.71
N LEU A 184 -15.22 -14.39 8.15
CA LEU A 184 -16.51 -14.57 8.84
C LEU A 184 -17.56 -15.19 7.91
N ILE A 185 -17.71 -14.68 6.69
CA ILE A 185 -18.63 -15.24 5.68
C ILE A 185 -18.27 -16.71 5.41
N PHE A 186 -16.97 -16.99 5.16
CA PHE A 186 -16.53 -18.36 4.92
C PHE A 186 -16.79 -19.29 6.09
N LEU A 187 -16.53 -18.84 7.32
CA LEU A 187 -16.80 -19.59 8.56
C LEU A 187 -18.27 -20.00 8.66
N LEU A 188 -19.19 -19.03 8.47
CA LEU A 188 -20.64 -19.26 8.54
C LEU A 188 -21.19 -20.09 7.36
N MET A 189 -20.51 -20.06 6.21
CA MET A 189 -20.84 -20.95 5.08
C MET A 189 -20.39 -22.41 5.34
N ARG A 190 -19.28 -22.60 6.06
CA ARG A 190 -18.70 -23.93 6.30
C ARG A 190 -19.35 -24.68 7.45
N GLN A 191 -19.70 -23.99 8.53
CA GLN A 191 -20.31 -24.56 9.74
C GLN A 191 -21.35 -23.59 10.31
N ARG A 192 -22.47 -24.13 10.79
CA ARG A 192 -23.61 -23.35 11.34
C ARG A 192 -24.05 -23.93 12.68
N ASP A 193 -23.09 -24.19 13.57
CA ASP A 193 -23.35 -24.70 14.91
C ASP A 193 -23.10 -23.61 15.99
N LYS A 194 -23.54 -23.91 17.22
CA LYS A 194 -23.37 -22.99 18.37
C LYS A 194 -21.93 -22.60 18.60
N LYS A 195 -20.96 -23.52 18.41
CA LYS A 195 -19.54 -23.24 18.61
C LYS A 195 -19.03 -22.22 17.61
N THR A 196 -19.44 -22.36 16.35
CA THR A 196 -19.11 -21.44 15.27
C THR A 196 -19.65 -20.03 15.51
N TYR A 197 -20.92 -19.92 15.92
CA TYR A 197 -21.49 -18.61 16.27
C TYR A 197 -20.80 -17.99 17.48
N THR A 198 -20.50 -18.78 18.52
CA THR A 198 -19.76 -18.27 19.69
C THR A 198 -18.36 -17.79 19.31
N PHE A 199 -17.65 -18.52 18.45
CA PHE A 199 -16.34 -18.12 17.96
C PHE A 199 -16.38 -16.86 17.09
N ALA A 200 -17.36 -16.77 16.17
CA ALA A 200 -17.58 -15.58 15.36
C ALA A 200 -17.86 -14.35 16.23
N PHE A 201 -18.76 -14.48 17.21
CA PHE A 201 -19.06 -13.43 18.16
C PHE A 201 -17.83 -13.02 18.99
N ALA A 202 -17.06 -13.99 19.50
CA ALA A 202 -15.84 -13.70 20.25
C ALA A 202 -14.78 -12.98 19.41
N SER A 203 -14.64 -13.31 18.11
CA SER A 203 -13.72 -12.64 17.20
C SER A 203 -14.16 -11.19 16.91
N ILE A 204 -15.46 -10.97 16.71
CA ILE A 204 -16.04 -9.62 16.53
C ILE A 204 -15.86 -8.81 17.82
N ALA A 205 -16.21 -9.38 18.98
CA ALA A 205 -16.10 -8.72 20.26
C ALA A 205 -14.63 -8.32 20.55
N ALA A 206 -13.68 -9.22 20.31
CA ALA A 206 -12.25 -8.92 20.45
C ALA A 206 -11.82 -7.77 19.54
N THR A 207 -12.26 -7.76 18.28
CA THR A 207 -11.99 -6.65 17.34
C THR A 207 -12.55 -5.34 17.86
N LEU A 208 -13.81 -5.33 18.31
CA LEU A 208 -14.48 -4.12 18.79
C LEU A 208 -13.83 -3.59 20.08
N ILE A 209 -13.51 -4.47 21.03
CA ILE A 209 -12.86 -4.09 22.29
C ILE A 209 -11.49 -3.48 22.03
N LEU A 210 -10.64 -4.14 21.23
CA LEU A 210 -9.29 -3.65 20.94
C LEU A 210 -9.34 -2.34 20.12
N SER A 211 -10.27 -2.22 19.19
CA SER A 211 -10.49 -0.97 18.44
C SER A 211 -11.00 0.13 19.35
N ALA A 212 -11.93 -0.16 20.26
CA ALA A 212 -12.45 0.80 21.23
C ALA A 212 -11.36 1.31 22.20
N LEU A 213 -10.45 0.44 22.63
CA LEU A 213 -9.30 0.85 23.48
C LEU A 213 -8.39 1.83 22.74
N TYR A 214 -8.12 1.59 21.45
CA TYR A 214 -7.31 2.50 20.66
C TYR A 214 -8.06 3.80 20.32
N ILE A 215 -9.36 3.75 20.05
CA ILE A 215 -10.22 4.94 19.87
C ILE A 215 -10.27 5.77 21.15
N TYR A 216 -10.37 5.11 22.31
CA TYR A 216 -10.30 5.79 23.62
C TYR A 216 -8.95 6.52 23.79
N TYR A 217 -7.84 5.86 23.45
CA TYR A 217 -6.53 6.53 23.43
C TYR A 217 -6.53 7.74 22.51
N LEU A 218 -7.00 7.63 21.26
CA LEU A 218 -7.07 8.75 20.31
C LEU A 218 -7.95 9.90 20.83
N SER A 219 -9.03 9.57 21.53
CA SER A 219 -9.89 10.56 22.20
C SER A 219 -9.15 11.28 23.33
N SER A 220 -8.45 10.53 24.18
CA SER A 220 -7.72 11.08 25.34
C SER A 220 -6.58 12.03 24.95
N VAL A 221 -5.97 11.81 23.78
CA VAL A 221 -4.91 12.68 23.23
C VAL A 221 -5.42 13.76 22.28
N GLY A 222 -6.74 13.87 22.07
CA GLY A 222 -7.36 14.91 21.21
C GLY A 222 -7.25 14.66 19.70
N ALA A 223 -6.95 13.43 19.26
CA ALA A 223 -6.78 13.08 17.85
C ALA A 223 -8.08 12.62 17.15
N LEU A 224 -9.08 12.15 17.95
CA LEU A 224 -10.25 11.44 17.43
C LEU A 224 -11.11 12.30 16.51
N VAL A 225 -11.37 13.56 16.87
CA VAL A 225 -12.26 14.44 16.11
C VAL A 225 -11.72 14.63 14.68
N ARG A 226 -10.43 14.96 14.56
CA ARG A 226 -9.80 15.13 13.24
C ARG A 226 -9.68 13.84 12.46
N LEU A 227 -9.45 12.70 13.11
CA LEU A 227 -9.50 11.41 12.46
C LEU A 227 -10.89 11.18 11.83
N MET A 228 -11.97 11.49 12.53
CA MET A 228 -13.33 11.37 11.99
C MET A 228 -13.59 12.36 10.85
N GLU A 229 -13.12 13.61 10.97
CA GLU A 229 -13.17 14.58 9.87
C GLU A 229 -12.47 14.06 8.61
N VAL A 230 -11.28 13.46 8.76
CA VAL A 230 -10.54 12.85 7.63
C VAL A 230 -11.28 11.65 7.06
N PHE A 231 -11.89 10.79 7.88
CA PHE A 231 -12.70 9.68 7.38
C PHE A 231 -13.87 10.16 6.51
N VAL A 232 -14.54 11.25 6.89
CA VAL A 232 -15.60 11.86 6.09
C VAL A 232 -15.00 12.45 4.81
N TRP A 233 -13.93 13.21 4.91
CA TRP A 233 -13.27 13.86 3.77
C TRP A 233 -12.79 12.85 2.71
N VAL A 234 -12.25 11.70 3.13
CA VAL A 234 -11.74 10.65 2.23
C VAL A 234 -12.85 9.99 1.40
N GLN A 235 -14.11 10.02 1.84
CA GLN A 235 -15.22 9.48 1.05
C GLN A 235 -15.40 10.25 -0.26
N ASP A 236 -15.32 11.57 -0.22
CA ASP A 236 -15.39 12.43 -1.40
C ASP A 236 -14.09 12.39 -2.19
N TYR A 237 -12.92 12.27 -1.52
CA TYR A 237 -11.63 12.05 -2.17
C TYR A 237 -11.61 10.80 -3.07
N GLY A 238 -12.34 9.74 -2.73
CA GLY A 238 -12.47 8.54 -3.57
C GLY A 238 -13.01 8.84 -4.97
N GLY A 239 -13.87 9.84 -5.11
CA GLY A 239 -14.43 10.34 -6.37
C GLY A 239 -15.74 11.06 -6.11
N ILE A 240 -15.92 12.24 -6.73
CA ILE A 240 -17.12 13.08 -6.59
C ILE A 240 -18.35 12.40 -7.19
N ALA A 241 -18.16 11.60 -8.26
CA ALA A 241 -19.26 10.87 -8.89
C ALA A 241 -19.77 9.72 -7.99
N PRO A 242 -21.07 9.48 -7.92
CA PRO A 242 -21.64 8.34 -7.18
C PRO A 242 -21.08 7.00 -7.63
N LEU A 243 -21.00 6.01 -6.72
CA LEU A 243 -20.44 4.68 -6.99
C LEU A 243 -21.07 3.97 -8.21
N LEU A 244 -22.35 4.15 -8.44
CA LEU A 244 -23.10 3.55 -9.54
C LEU A 244 -23.47 4.57 -10.64
N SER A 245 -22.80 5.71 -10.72
CA SER A 245 -22.96 6.62 -11.84
C SER A 245 -22.41 6.00 -13.13
N TRP A 246 -22.95 6.40 -14.27
CA TRP A 246 -22.51 5.92 -15.58
C TRP A 246 -21.02 6.21 -15.81
N ASP A 247 -20.55 7.38 -15.39
CA ASP A 247 -19.13 7.76 -15.48
C ASP A 247 -18.22 6.86 -14.65
N THR A 248 -18.62 6.51 -13.42
CA THR A 248 -17.88 5.57 -12.58
C THR A 248 -17.90 4.16 -13.18
N ILE A 249 -19.03 3.70 -13.68
CA ILE A 249 -19.15 2.38 -14.32
C ILE A 249 -18.22 2.27 -15.53
N THR A 250 -18.24 3.26 -16.42
CA THR A 250 -17.44 3.21 -17.65
C THR A 250 -15.97 3.44 -17.41
N SER A 251 -15.59 4.50 -16.70
CA SER A 251 -14.19 4.89 -16.52
C SER A 251 -13.43 4.03 -15.49
N VAL A 252 -14.09 3.61 -14.41
CA VAL A 252 -13.45 2.84 -13.34
C VAL A 252 -13.66 1.35 -13.54
N TYR A 253 -14.91 0.90 -13.59
CA TYR A 253 -15.20 -0.55 -13.51
C TYR A 253 -15.01 -1.28 -14.84
N ILE A 254 -15.22 -0.61 -15.98
CA ILE A 254 -15.05 -1.23 -17.30
C ILE A 254 -13.63 -1.00 -17.85
N GLN A 255 -13.02 0.17 -17.63
CA GLN A 255 -11.72 0.51 -18.22
C GLN A 255 -10.57 0.30 -17.23
N ARG A 256 -10.47 1.08 -16.15
CA ARG A 256 -9.28 1.08 -15.27
C ARG A 256 -9.10 -0.21 -14.50
N PHE A 257 -10.16 -0.70 -13.85
CA PHE A 257 -10.06 -1.87 -12.98
C PHE A 257 -9.60 -3.13 -13.74
N PRO A 258 -10.23 -3.54 -14.87
CA PRO A 258 -9.78 -4.71 -15.61
C PRO A 258 -8.40 -4.53 -16.23
N TRP A 259 -8.09 -3.34 -16.72
CA TRP A 259 -6.78 -3.03 -17.31
C TRP A 259 -5.64 -3.24 -16.31
N HIS A 260 -5.76 -2.62 -15.12
CA HIS A 260 -4.77 -2.81 -14.07
C HIS A 260 -4.72 -4.26 -13.57
N LEU A 261 -5.86 -4.94 -13.46
CA LEU A 261 -5.93 -6.34 -13.07
C LEU A 261 -5.09 -7.22 -14.01
N VAL A 262 -5.25 -7.04 -15.33
CA VAL A 262 -4.50 -7.79 -16.35
C VAL A 262 -3.01 -7.43 -16.34
N ILE A 263 -2.66 -6.15 -16.21
CA ILE A 263 -1.25 -5.73 -16.17
C ILE A 263 -0.56 -6.26 -14.92
N ILE A 264 -1.21 -6.20 -13.75
CA ILE A 264 -0.61 -6.58 -12.47
C ILE A 264 -0.45 -8.09 -12.37
N TYR A 265 -1.52 -8.84 -12.60
CA TYR A 265 -1.51 -10.30 -12.40
C TYR A 265 -1.10 -11.10 -13.63
N SER A 266 -1.12 -10.54 -14.81
CA SER A 266 -1.05 -11.21 -16.13
C SER A 266 -2.26 -12.11 -16.45
N PRO A 267 -2.53 -12.34 -17.75
CA PRO A 267 -3.60 -13.26 -18.15
C PRO A 267 -3.38 -14.69 -17.65
N THR A 268 -2.13 -15.18 -17.65
CA THR A 268 -1.81 -16.54 -17.17
C THR A 268 -2.15 -16.72 -15.68
N PHE A 269 -1.82 -15.75 -14.84
CA PHE A 269 -2.08 -15.84 -13.40
C PHE A 269 -3.58 -15.75 -13.11
N LEU A 270 -4.29 -14.85 -13.80
CA LEU A 270 -5.75 -14.74 -13.67
C LEU A 270 -6.46 -16.03 -14.14
N ALA A 271 -6.03 -16.58 -15.29
CA ALA A 271 -6.55 -17.86 -15.77
C ALA A 271 -6.24 -18.99 -14.78
N GLY A 272 -5.05 -19.03 -14.21
CA GLY A 272 -4.71 -20.02 -13.17
C GLY A 272 -5.66 -19.97 -11.98
N ALA A 273 -5.90 -18.80 -11.40
CA ALA A 273 -6.83 -18.63 -10.30
C ALA A 273 -8.28 -19.02 -10.69
N ALA A 274 -8.73 -18.58 -11.87
CA ALA A 274 -10.08 -18.90 -12.37
C ALA A 274 -10.26 -20.42 -12.61
N ILE A 275 -9.25 -21.10 -13.18
CA ILE A 275 -9.25 -22.55 -13.38
C ILE A 275 -9.36 -23.30 -12.05
N CYS A 276 -8.60 -22.89 -11.03
CA CYS A 276 -8.71 -23.48 -9.69
C CYS A 276 -10.15 -23.40 -9.18
N LEU A 277 -10.75 -22.21 -9.21
CA LEU A 277 -12.13 -22.00 -8.72
C LEU A 277 -13.17 -22.75 -9.59
N PHE A 278 -12.96 -22.82 -10.91
CA PHE A 278 -13.82 -23.59 -11.82
C PHE A 278 -13.83 -25.08 -11.48
N PHE A 279 -12.69 -25.70 -11.21
CA PHE A 279 -12.65 -27.13 -10.82
C PHE A 279 -13.35 -27.39 -9.49
N ILE A 280 -13.28 -26.48 -8.54
CA ILE A 280 -14.02 -26.57 -7.28
C ILE A 280 -15.54 -26.49 -7.54
N TRP A 281 -15.98 -25.51 -8.34
CA TRP A 281 -17.38 -25.37 -8.73
C TRP A 281 -17.90 -26.61 -9.45
N LYS A 282 -17.14 -27.17 -10.42
CA LYS A 282 -17.48 -28.39 -11.14
C LYS A 282 -17.63 -29.60 -10.21
N SER A 283 -16.74 -29.73 -9.21
CA SER A 283 -16.84 -30.78 -8.20
C SER A 283 -18.12 -30.66 -7.39
N LYS A 284 -18.48 -29.46 -6.96
CA LYS A 284 -19.70 -29.19 -6.20
C LYS A 284 -20.97 -29.47 -7.04
N ARG A 285 -20.99 -29.04 -8.31
CA ARG A 285 -22.14 -29.28 -9.23
C ARG A 285 -22.34 -30.76 -9.52
N GLY A 286 -21.26 -31.57 -9.50
CA GLY A 286 -21.34 -33.02 -9.65
C GLY A 286 -21.73 -33.77 -8.38
N ASN A 287 -22.32 -33.12 -7.38
CA ASN A 287 -22.72 -33.65 -6.06
C ASN A 287 -21.59 -34.34 -5.27
N LYS A 288 -20.33 -33.99 -5.57
CA LYS A 288 -19.17 -34.49 -4.82
C LYS A 288 -18.97 -33.63 -3.56
N THR A 289 -18.72 -34.29 -2.43
CA THR A 289 -18.28 -33.59 -1.23
C THR A 289 -16.91 -32.94 -1.50
N LEU A 290 -16.79 -31.64 -1.18
CA LEU A 290 -15.53 -30.93 -1.33
C LEU A 290 -14.51 -31.42 -0.29
N THR A 291 -13.26 -31.57 -0.70
CA THR A 291 -12.15 -31.88 0.21
C THR A 291 -11.79 -30.65 1.06
N ASP A 292 -11.11 -30.87 2.18
CA ASP A 292 -10.63 -29.75 3.04
C ASP A 292 -9.74 -28.77 2.26
N VAL A 293 -8.90 -29.27 1.36
CA VAL A 293 -8.05 -28.42 0.50
C VAL A 293 -8.90 -27.55 -0.44
N GLN A 294 -9.97 -28.09 -1.01
CA GLN A 294 -10.90 -27.31 -1.84
C GLN A 294 -11.61 -26.20 -1.03
N TYR A 295 -11.96 -26.48 0.22
CA TYR A 295 -12.51 -25.46 1.11
C TYR A 295 -11.48 -24.37 1.45
N ILE A 296 -10.20 -24.71 1.60
CA ILE A 296 -9.12 -23.74 1.79
C ILE A 296 -9.03 -22.80 0.57
N TYR A 297 -9.07 -23.35 -0.64
CA TYR A 297 -9.07 -22.53 -1.86
C TYR A 297 -10.34 -21.67 -2.01
N LEU A 298 -11.52 -22.15 -1.59
CA LEU A 298 -12.71 -21.31 -1.53
C LEU A 298 -12.56 -20.13 -0.56
N HIS A 299 -11.97 -20.37 0.60
CA HIS A 299 -11.67 -19.29 1.55
C HIS A 299 -10.73 -18.26 0.94
N LEU A 300 -9.61 -18.69 0.33
CA LEU A 300 -8.67 -17.82 -0.37
C LEU A 300 -9.35 -17.09 -1.55
N GLY A 301 -10.22 -17.76 -2.30
CA GLY A 301 -11.01 -17.15 -3.38
C GLY A 301 -11.93 -16.05 -2.89
N LEU A 302 -12.59 -16.25 -1.75
CA LEU A 302 -13.43 -15.22 -1.12
C LEU A 302 -12.60 -14.04 -0.61
N GLN A 303 -11.43 -14.30 -0.03
CA GLN A 303 -10.47 -13.25 0.37
C GLN A 303 -10.03 -12.40 -0.83
N ALA A 304 -9.62 -13.05 -1.91
CA ALA A 304 -9.21 -12.38 -3.13
C ALA A 304 -10.35 -11.56 -3.74
N LEU A 305 -11.55 -12.14 -3.83
CA LEU A 305 -12.74 -11.47 -4.37
C LEU A 305 -13.10 -10.21 -3.58
N LEU A 306 -13.25 -10.31 -2.26
CA LEU A 306 -13.59 -9.14 -1.44
C LEU A 306 -12.47 -8.11 -1.41
N GLY A 307 -11.19 -8.55 -1.45
CA GLY A 307 -10.05 -7.65 -1.61
C GLY A 307 -10.10 -6.85 -2.91
N LEU A 308 -10.44 -7.49 -4.03
CA LEU A 308 -10.57 -6.83 -5.33
C LEU A 308 -11.84 -5.93 -5.40
N LEU A 309 -12.95 -6.35 -4.79
CA LEU A 309 -14.14 -5.50 -4.67
C LEU A 309 -13.87 -4.23 -3.87
N ALA A 310 -13.00 -4.30 -2.86
CA ALA A 310 -12.56 -3.10 -2.13
C ALA A 310 -11.76 -2.13 -3.02
N VAL A 311 -10.97 -2.64 -3.99
CA VAL A 311 -10.29 -1.77 -4.98
C VAL A 311 -11.31 -1.03 -5.84
N MET A 312 -12.36 -1.71 -6.28
CA MET A 312 -13.46 -1.07 -7.03
C MET A 312 -14.18 -0.01 -6.19
N TYR A 313 -14.45 -0.32 -4.91
CA TYR A 313 -15.06 0.64 -3.98
C TYR A 313 -14.22 1.91 -3.80
N GLU A 314 -12.90 1.79 -3.72
CA GLU A 314 -11.97 2.92 -3.60
C GLU A 314 -11.90 3.77 -4.89
N ARG A 315 -12.33 3.28 -6.03
CA ARG A 315 -12.44 3.94 -7.35
C ARG A 315 -11.13 4.49 -7.94
N LYS A 316 -10.09 4.70 -7.16
CA LYS A 316 -8.78 5.22 -7.62
C LYS A 316 -8.00 4.17 -8.44
N CYS A 317 -8.18 2.89 -8.18
CA CYS A 317 -7.53 1.76 -8.86
C CYS A 317 -5.99 1.91 -8.95
N PHE A 318 -5.34 2.51 -7.94
CA PHE A 318 -3.88 2.55 -7.92
C PHE A 318 -3.31 1.12 -7.88
N PRO A 319 -2.21 0.84 -8.59
CA PRO A 319 -1.66 -0.52 -8.67
C PRO A 319 -1.40 -1.17 -7.29
N TYR A 320 -0.95 -0.41 -6.29
CA TYR A 320 -0.73 -0.96 -4.95
C TYR A 320 -2.02 -1.41 -4.23
N HIS A 321 -3.19 -0.89 -4.59
CA HIS A 321 -4.45 -1.36 -4.02
C HIS A 321 -4.71 -2.84 -4.31
N TYR A 322 -4.23 -3.36 -5.44
CA TYR A 322 -4.38 -4.78 -5.81
C TYR A 322 -3.49 -5.71 -4.98
N SER A 323 -2.42 -5.19 -4.35
CA SER A 323 -1.50 -6.01 -3.55
C SER A 323 -2.15 -6.63 -2.31
N ARG A 324 -3.27 -6.07 -1.84
CA ARG A 324 -4.07 -6.66 -0.75
C ARG A 324 -4.58 -8.06 -1.05
N ALA A 325 -4.72 -8.43 -2.34
CA ALA A 325 -5.16 -9.74 -2.76
C ALA A 325 -4.01 -10.71 -3.10
N TYR A 326 -2.74 -10.26 -3.16
CA TYR A 326 -1.61 -11.09 -3.61
C TYR A 326 -1.48 -12.38 -2.79
N TRP A 327 -1.49 -12.29 -1.46
CA TRP A 327 -1.34 -13.43 -0.58
C TRP A 327 -2.44 -14.49 -0.75
N ALA A 328 -3.67 -14.08 -1.08
CA ALA A 328 -4.80 -14.98 -1.30
C ALA A 328 -4.83 -15.52 -2.75
N MET A 329 -4.42 -14.71 -3.73
CA MET A 329 -4.39 -15.08 -5.15
C MET A 329 -3.29 -16.09 -5.47
N THR A 330 -2.10 -15.95 -4.88
CA THR A 330 -0.94 -16.75 -5.29
C THR A 330 -1.12 -18.26 -5.09
N PRO A 331 -1.74 -18.77 -3.99
CA PRO A 331 -2.01 -20.21 -3.90
C PRO A 331 -3.05 -20.71 -4.92
N LEU A 332 -4.03 -19.87 -5.30
CA LEU A 332 -5.01 -20.19 -6.34
C LEU A 332 -4.36 -20.27 -7.71
N ILE A 333 -3.46 -19.33 -8.01
CA ILE A 333 -2.67 -19.29 -9.25
C ILE A 333 -1.86 -20.58 -9.37
N VAL A 334 -1.11 -20.94 -8.33
CA VAL A 334 -0.30 -22.17 -8.31
C VAL A 334 -1.17 -23.41 -8.52
N ALA A 335 -2.29 -23.53 -7.80
CA ALA A 335 -3.20 -24.66 -7.93
C ALA A 335 -3.72 -24.80 -9.37
N GLY A 336 -4.18 -23.71 -9.98
CA GLY A 336 -4.70 -23.72 -11.34
C GLY A 336 -3.63 -24.01 -12.39
N LEU A 337 -2.45 -23.38 -12.29
CA LEU A 337 -1.33 -23.66 -13.20
C LEU A 337 -0.90 -25.13 -13.14
N MET A 338 -0.90 -25.71 -11.93
CA MET A 338 -0.60 -27.14 -11.78
C MET A 338 -1.64 -28.04 -12.45
N HIS A 339 -2.92 -27.67 -12.39
CA HIS A 339 -3.97 -28.38 -13.13
C HIS A 339 -3.74 -28.29 -14.65
N VAL A 340 -3.41 -27.10 -15.15
CA VAL A 340 -3.08 -26.90 -16.59
C VAL A 340 -1.88 -27.75 -17.00
N ILE A 341 -0.79 -27.69 -16.25
CA ILE A 341 0.42 -28.47 -16.54
C ILE A 341 0.12 -29.97 -16.54
N SER A 342 -0.65 -30.45 -15.54
CA SER A 342 -1.08 -31.85 -15.48
C SER A 342 -1.91 -32.24 -16.70
N TYR A 343 -2.88 -31.43 -17.06
CA TYR A 343 -3.72 -31.65 -18.24
C TYR A 343 -2.90 -31.69 -19.54
N VAL A 344 -1.99 -30.73 -19.73
CA VAL A 344 -1.09 -30.69 -20.90
C VAL A 344 -0.25 -31.97 -20.99
N ARG A 345 0.26 -32.47 -19.85
CA ARG A 345 1.08 -33.68 -19.81
C ARG A 345 0.28 -34.95 -20.10
N THR A 346 -0.98 -35.02 -19.69
CA THR A 346 -1.79 -36.25 -19.78
C THR A 346 -2.63 -36.31 -21.05
N VAL A 347 -3.15 -35.19 -21.51
CA VAL A 347 -4.13 -35.14 -22.61
C VAL A 347 -3.53 -34.65 -23.92
N ILE A 348 -2.61 -33.69 -23.85
CA ILE A 348 -2.03 -33.08 -25.06
C ILE A 348 -0.92 -33.98 -25.64
N ARG A 349 -1.00 -34.26 -26.95
CA ARG A 349 0.04 -35.03 -27.66
C ARG A 349 1.42 -34.38 -27.50
N PRO A 350 2.51 -35.14 -27.30
CA PRO A 350 3.85 -34.61 -26.98
C PRO A 350 4.30 -33.48 -27.95
N ASN A 351 4.04 -33.62 -29.23
CA ASN A 351 4.45 -32.65 -30.25
C ASN A 351 3.81 -31.27 -30.10
N TYR A 352 2.62 -31.18 -29.49
CA TYR A 352 1.88 -29.92 -29.28
C TYR A 352 2.13 -29.28 -27.92
N ARG A 353 2.71 -29.99 -26.95
CA ARG A 353 2.95 -29.49 -25.58
C ARG A 353 3.82 -28.24 -25.57
N LYS A 354 4.84 -28.18 -26.46
CA LYS A 354 5.72 -27.02 -26.59
C LYS A 354 4.97 -25.74 -26.96
N TYR A 355 3.95 -25.82 -27.79
CA TYR A 355 3.14 -24.65 -28.18
C TYR A 355 2.27 -24.15 -27.01
N VAL A 356 1.69 -25.07 -26.23
CA VAL A 356 0.91 -24.69 -25.05
C VAL A 356 1.81 -24.04 -24.01
N TYR A 357 3.00 -24.58 -23.76
CA TYR A 357 3.96 -23.96 -22.85
C TYR A 357 4.45 -22.60 -23.34
N ALA A 358 4.67 -22.46 -24.65
CA ALA A 358 5.02 -21.17 -25.25
C ALA A 358 3.90 -20.13 -25.06
N LEU A 359 2.62 -20.52 -25.25
CA LEU A 359 1.49 -19.63 -24.96
C LEU A 359 1.43 -19.23 -23.48
N ILE A 360 1.60 -20.18 -22.56
CA ILE A 360 1.67 -19.87 -21.12
C ILE A 360 2.78 -18.85 -20.86
N LEU A 361 3.96 -19.05 -21.43
CA LEU A 361 5.09 -18.14 -21.28
C LEU A 361 4.78 -16.75 -21.83
N ILE A 362 4.23 -16.66 -23.06
CA ILE A 362 3.86 -15.38 -23.70
C ILE A 362 2.89 -14.59 -22.81
N PHE A 363 1.85 -15.24 -22.31
CA PHE A 363 0.89 -14.57 -21.42
C PHE A 363 1.43 -14.30 -20.00
N THR A 364 2.62 -14.82 -19.68
CA THR A 364 3.36 -14.49 -18.44
C THR A 364 4.39 -13.37 -18.68
N LEU A 365 4.61 -12.93 -19.92
CA LEU A 365 5.59 -11.88 -20.22
C LEU A 365 5.41 -10.58 -19.43
N PRO A 366 4.19 -10.06 -19.16
CA PRO A 366 4.06 -8.80 -18.43
C PRO A 366 4.80 -8.75 -17.08
N PRO A 367 4.63 -9.69 -16.13
CA PRO A 367 5.41 -9.69 -14.90
C PRO A 367 6.91 -9.95 -15.15
N LEU A 368 7.29 -10.76 -16.13
CA LEU A 368 8.69 -10.98 -16.48
C LEU A 368 9.37 -9.71 -17.00
N TYR A 369 8.71 -8.98 -17.91
CA TYR A 369 9.19 -7.67 -18.38
C TYR A 369 9.36 -6.69 -17.21
N ARG A 370 8.43 -6.70 -16.25
CA ARG A 370 8.47 -5.81 -15.09
C ARG A 370 9.59 -6.15 -14.11
N ILE A 371 10.09 -7.39 -14.06
CA ILE A 371 11.32 -7.74 -13.34
C ILE A 371 12.50 -6.94 -13.93
N GLY A 372 12.61 -6.88 -15.25
CA GLY A 372 13.64 -6.09 -15.93
C GLY A 372 13.47 -4.58 -15.72
N SER A 373 12.26 -4.06 -15.89
CA SER A 373 11.98 -2.62 -15.84
C SER A 373 11.85 -2.04 -14.43
N GLN A 374 11.79 -2.86 -13.38
CA GLN A 374 11.71 -2.41 -12.00
C GLN A 374 12.94 -2.86 -11.19
N PRO A 375 13.01 -4.03 -10.52
CA PRO A 375 14.13 -4.31 -9.63
C PRO A 375 15.49 -4.35 -10.35
N ILE A 376 15.57 -4.96 -11.53
CA ILE A 376 16.84 -5.05 -12.28
C ILE A 376 17.29 -3.67 -12.75
N ARG A 377 16.39 -2.86 -13.31
CA ARG A 377 16.71 -1.51 -13.80
C ARG A 377 17.31 -0.64 -12.68
N TRP A 378 16.65 -0.56 -11.52
CA TRP A 378 17.11 0.29 -10.44
C TRP A 378 18.43 -0.21 -9.82
N THR A 379 18.62 -1.53 -9.77
CA THR A 379 19.91 -2.12 -9.38
C THR A 379 21.00 -1.73 -10.39
N PHE A 380 20.70 -1.79 -11.69
CA PHE A 380 21.67 -1.39 -12.73
C PHE A 380 22.00 0.10 -12.64
N VAL A 381 21.01 0.97 -12.45
CA VAL A 381 21.20 2.42 -12.26
C VAL A 381 22.19 2.69 -11.14
N GLU A 382 22.02 2.02 -10.00
CA GLU A 382 22.93 2.16 -8.84
C GLU A 382 24.34 1.64 -9.12
N LEU A 383 24.45 0.40 -9.65
CA LEU A 383 25.75 -0.22 -9.94
C LEU A 383 26.53 0.52 -11.06
N ALA A 384 25.83 1.18 -11.97
CA ALA A 384 26.44 2.01 -13.00
C ALA A 384 26.82 3.42 -12.50
N GLY A 385 26.59 3.74 -11.22
CA GLY A 385 26.84 5.07 -10.66
C GLY A 385 25.96 6.17 -11.26
N MET A 386 24.79 5.82 -11.83
CA MET A 386 23.86 6.79 -12.40
C MET A 386 23.01 7.43 -11.31
N SER A 387 22.64 8.68 -11.50
CA SER A 387 21.72 9.37 -10.58
C SER A 387 20.30 8.78 -10.68
N ARG A 388 19.81 8.18 -9.61
CA ARG A 388 18.41 7.71 -9.51
C ARG A 388 17.43 8.86 -9.76
N ALA A 389 17.72 10.04 -9.26
CA ALA A 389 16.90 11.23 -9.44
C ALA A 389 16.80 11.66 -10.91
N GLN A 390 17.91 11.61 -11.65
CA GLN A 390 17.91 11.89 -13.09
C GLN A 390 17.07 10.87 -13.86
N VAL A 391 17.22 9.57 -13.55
CA VAL A 391 16.44 8.51 -14.21
C VAL A 391 14.95 8.61 -13.88
N VAL A 392 14.59 9.08 -12.69
CA VAL A 392 13.19 9.38 -12.33
C VAL A 392 12.65 10.53 -13.17
N GLU A 393 13.40 11.63 -13.29
CA GLU A 393 13.04 12.79 -14.11
C GLU A 393 12.79 12.39 -15.58
N ASP A 394 13.70 11.61 -16.17
CA ASP A 394 13.62 11.16 -17.56
C ASP A 394 12.42 10.23 -17.84
N THR A 395 11.85 9.60 -16.81
CA THR A 395 10.79 8.59 -16.96
C THR A 395 9.47 8.93 -16.32
N HIS A 396 9.47 9.89 -15.40
CA HIS A 396 8.29 10.33 -14.64
C HIS A 396 8.34 11.85 -14.50
N GLU A 397 8.13 12.56 -15.60
CA GLU A 397 8.24 14.03 -15.77
C GLU A 397 7.54 14.87 -14.68
N HIS A 398 6.66 14.25 -13.89
CA HIS A 398 5.88 14.93 -12.85
C HIS A 398 6.32 14.61 -11.42
N TYR A 399 7.46 13.93 -11.23
CA TYR A 399 8.00 13.67 -9.89
C TYR A 399 9.37 14.33 -9.73
N PRO A 400 9.44 15.51 -9.11
CA PRO A 400 10.62 16.38 -9.11
C PRO A 400 11.67 15.93 -8.06
N LEU A 401 12.10 14.67 -8.10
CA LEU A 401 13.04 14.10 -7.12
C LEU A 401 14.39 14.82 -7.19
N LYS A 402 14.86 15.14 -8.40
CA LYS A 402 16.14 15.83 -8.62
C LYS A 402 16.07 17.26 -8.08
N GLU A 403 15.00 17.96 -8.37
CA GLU A 403 14.82 19.33 -7.90
C GLU A 403 14.67 19.39 -6.38
N MET A 404 14.03 18.39 -5.74
CA MET A 404 14.01 18.30 -4.28
C MET A 404 15.39 18.17 -3.67
N GLN A 405 16.27 17.34 -4.28
CA GLN A 405 17.67 17.19 -3.84
C GLN A 405 18.47 18.48 -4.08
N GLN A 406 18.36 19.08 -5.27
CA GLN A 406 19.02 20.35 -5.59
C GLN A 406 18.58 21.49 -4.66
N LEU A 407 17.30 21.54 -4.32
CA LEU A 407 16.76 22.50 -3.36
C LEU A 407 17.36 22.28 -1.96
N ALA A 408 17.45 21.04 -1.54
CA ALA A 408 18.08 20.69 -0.27
C ALA A 408 19.57 21.04 -0.24
N ASP A 409 20.33 20.67 -1.27
CA ASP A 409 21.76 21.00 -1.39
C ASP A 409 22.00 22.50 -1.29
N LYS A 410 21.12 23.31 -1.90
CA LYS A 410 21.24 24.77 -1.91
C LYS A 410 20.87 25.42 -0.58
N TYR A 411 19.77 24.96 0.05
CA TYR A 411 19.18 25.67 1.18
C TYR A 411 19.47 25.05 2.55
N SER A 412 19.80 23.75 2.66
CA SER A 412 20.14 23.14 3.96
C SER A 412 21.30 23.83 4.66
N PRO A 413 22.39 24.25 3.96
CA PRO A 413 23.50 24.97 4.62
C PRO A 413 23.11 26.33 5.21
N MET A 414 21.99 26.91 4.76
CA MET A 414 21.49 28.20 5.24
C MET A 414 20.52 28.05 6.43
N LEU A 415 20.14 26.82 6.78
CA LEU A 415 19.16 26.49 7.81
C LEU A 415 19.85 25.96 9.06
N THR A 416 19.51 26.53 10.21
CA THR A 416 19.86 25.98 11.52
C THR A 416 18.81 24.99 11.98
N ALA A 417 19.09 24.20 13.01
CA ALA A 417 18.13 23.25 13.58
C ALA A 417 16.79 23.92 13.97
N ASN A 418 16.86 25.18 14.47
CA ASN A 418 15.69 25.93 14.95
C ASN A 418 14.91 26.66 13.84
N ASP A 419 15.45 26.72 12.61
CA ASP A 419 14.77 27.38 11.51
C ASP A 419 13.60 26.50 10.99
N ASN A 420 12.42 27.10 10.93
CA ASN A 420 11.24 26.49 10.37
C ASN A 420 11.20 26.67 8.85
N VAL A 421 10.64 25.68 8.16
CA VAL A 421 10.34 25.73 6.72
C VAL A 421 8.85 25.46 6.54
N PHE A 422 8.22 26.16 5.61
CA PHE A 422 6.87 25.87 5.17
C PHE A 422 6.88 25.52 3.69
N PHE A 423 6.26 24.41 3.35
CA PHE A 423 6.10 23.94 1.99
C PHE A 423 4.61 23.91 1.61
N TRP A 424 4.28 24.54 0.50
CA TRP A 424 2.95 24.56 -0.10
C TRP A 424 3.00 23.86 -1.45
N GLY A 425 2.69 22.57 -1.46
CA GLY A 425 2.77 21.72 -2.65
C GLY A 425 2.32 20.30 -2.36
N ASN A 426 2.42 19.46 -3.37
CA ASN A 426 2.08 18.04 -3.28
C ASN A 426 3.29 17.17 -2.92
N HIS A 427 4.50 17.49 -3.43
CA HIS A 427 5.67 16.62 -3.30
C HIS A 427 6.46 16.93 -2.02
N VAL A 428 5.94 16.49 -0.88
CA VAL A 428 6.44 16.79 0.47
C VAL A 428 7.83 16.25 0.78
N GLY A 429 8.44 15.45 -0.09
CA GLY A 429 9.84 15.02 0.02
C GLY A 429 10.81 16.18 0.22
N VAL A 430 10.43 17.40 -0.13
CA VAL A 430 11.16 18.64 0.20
C VAL A 430 11.51 18.71 1.70
N TYR A 431 10.56 18.43 2.58
CA TYR A 431 10.80 18.40 4.03
C TYR A 431 11.83 17.35 4.41
N PHE A 432 11.71 16.14 3.82
CA PHE A 432 12.62 15.04 4.11
C PHE A 432 14.07 15.38 3.72
N TYR A 433 14.29 15.87 2.50
CA TYR A 433 15.64 16.20 2.03
C TYR A 433 16.24 17.43 2.72
N LEU A 434 15.43 18.38 3.17
CA LEU A 434 15.87 19.52 3.99
C LEU A 434 16.13 19.13 5.46
N ASP A 435 15.84 17.90 5.87
CA ASP A 435 15.80 17.46 7.29
C ASP A 435 14.99 18.43 8.17
N LYS A 436 13.80 18.80 7.68
CA LYS A 436 12.87 19.69 8.38
C LYS A 436 11.52 19.02 8.55
N LEU A 437 10.85 19.38 9.64
CA LEU A 437 9.49 18.89 9.90
C LEU A 437 8.46 19.98 9.60
N PRO A 438 7.26 19.60 9.11
CA PRO A 438 6.16 20.54 8.94
C PRO A 438 5.79 21.19 10.27
N THR A 439 5.53 22.49 10.24
CA THR A 439 5.07 23.26 11.40
C THR A 439 3.56 23.50 11.38
N THR A 440 2.88 22.94 10.39
CA THR A 440 1.44 23.03 10.19
C THR A 440 0.80 21.64 10.18
N ILE A 441 -0.51 21.59 10.39
CA ILE A 441 -1.26 20.33 10.48
C ILE A 441 -1.27 19.51 9.18
N THR A 442 -0.93 20.09 8.04
CA THR A 442 -0.97 19.40 6.75
C THR A 442 0.42 19.08 6.26
N LEU A 443 0.63 17.84 5.84
CA LEU A 443 1.86 17.44 5.16
C LEU A 443 1.85 17.95 3.72
N THR A 444 0.73 17.80 3.01
CA THR A 444 0.50 18.30 1.65
C THR A 444 -0.59 19.35 1.65
N ASN A 445 -0.71 20.13 0.59
CA ASN A 445 -1.82 21.08 0.43
C ASN A 445 -3.14 20.42 -0.01
N THR A 446 -3.11 19.18 -0.49
CA THR A 446 -4.29 18.46 -1.01
C THR A 446 -5.51 18.53 -0.08
N PRO A 447 -5.41 18.30 1.24
CA PRO A 447 -6.55 18.42 2.13
C PRO A 447 -7.13 19.84 2.26
N LEU A 448 -6.42 20.86 1.82
CA LEU A 448 -6.82 22.26 1.95
C LEU A 448 -7.34 22.89 0.66
N VAL A 449 -7.04 22.29 -0.51
CA VAL A 449 -7.43 22.83 -1.82
C VAL A 449 -8.73 22.24 -2.35
N THR A 450 -9.22 21.14 -1.79
CA THR A 450 -10.48 20.52 -2.20
C THR A 450 -11.69 21.34 -1.74
N SER A 451 -12.76 21.39 -2.55
CA SER A 451 -13.95 22.20 -2.28
C SER A 451 -14.76 21.72 -1.05
N TRP A 452 -14.62 20.45 -0.67
CA TRP A 452 -15.30 19.84 0.49
C TRP A 452 -14.46 19.81 1.76
N SER A 453 -13.28 20.45 1.76
CA SER A 453 -12.42 20.50 2.95
C SER A 453 -13.07 21.28 4.08
N PRO A 454 -12.97 20.82 5.34
CA PRO A 454 -13.42 21.57 6.50
C PRO A 454 -12.74 22.94 6.59
N LYS A 455 -13.51 24.01 6.77
CA LYS A 455 -12.98 25.39 6.85
C LYS A 455 -11.98 25.56 8.00
N ASN A 456 -12.22 24.91 9.14
CA ASN A 456 -11.35 24.95 10.32
C ASN A 456 -9.92 24.44 10.03
N TRP A 457 -9.71 23.59 9.03
CA TRP A 457 -8.36 23.15 8.67
C TRP A 457 -7.52 24.29 8.08
N ARG A 458 -8.12 25.13 7.22
CA ARG A 458 -7.46 26.30 6.66
C ARG A 458 -7.12 27.33 7.74
N ASP A 459 -8.04 27.59 8.66
CA ASP A 459 -7.83 28.53 9.76
C ASP A 459 -6.75 28.03 10.73
N THR A 460 -6.76 26.74 11.05
CA THR A 460 -5.73 26.10 11.87
C THR A 460 -4.36 26.22 11.22
N MET A 461 -4.23 25.87 9.93
CA MET A 461 -2.98 25.98 9.20
C MET A 461 -2.45 27.41 9.19
N MET A 462 -3.31 28.41 8.89
CA MET A 462 -2.91 29.82 8.89
C MET A 462 -2.47 30.31 10.27
N SER A 463 -3.14 29.89 11.33
CA SER A 463 -2.75 30.19 12.72
C SER A 463 -1.37 29.61 13.07
N GLN A 464 -1.13 28.36 12.70
CA GLN A 464 0.15 27.68 12.91
C GLN A 464 1.28 28.31 12.08
N LEU A 465 1.00 28.66 10.82
CA LEU A 465 1.96 29.31 9.93
C LEU A 465 2.40 30.67 10.47
N ARG A 466 1.47 31.49 10.98
CA ARG A 466 1.78 32.77 11.62
C ARG A 466 2.63 32.60 12.87
N ARG A 467 2.35 31.58 13.68
CA ARG A 467 3.07 31.29 14.93
C ARG A 467 4.48 30.78 14.67
N SER A 468 4.63 29.86 13.71
CA SER A 468 5.92 29.24 13.40
C SER A 468 6.85 30.19 12.64
N SER A 469 6.29 31.14 11.90
CA SER A 469 7.00 32.18 11.19
C SER A 469 8.22 31.64 10.40
N PRO A 470 8.01 30.73 9.41
CA PRO A 470 9.10 30.02 8.75
C PRO A 470 10.13 30.94 8.13
N LYS A 471 11.41 30.56 8.14
CA LYS A 471 12.49 31.24 7.47
C LYS A 471 12.40 31.12 5.95
N LEU A 472 12.02 29.91 5.49
CA LEU A 472 11.74 29.63 4.08
C LEU A 472 10.26 29.31 3.88
N PHE A 473 9.68 29.92 2.86
CA PHE A 473 8.39 29.57 2.30
C PHE A 473 8.63 29.03 0.89
N ILE A 474 8.30 27.79 0.66
CA ILE A 474 8.51 27.09 -0.60
C ILE A 474 7.16 26.72 -1.18
N THR A 475 6.93 27.02 -2.46
CA THR A 475 5.72 26.60 -3.17
C THR A 475 6.07 25.89 -4.47
N GLU A 476 5.25 24.94 -4.83
CA GLU A 476 5.42 24.11 -6.01
C GLU A 476 4.57 24.63 -7.18
N ARG A 477 5.05 24.43 -8.41
CA ARG A 477 4.34 24.69 -9.67
C ARG A 477 4.25 23.41 -10.49
N ARG A 478 3.30 23.37 -11.40
CA ARG A 478 3.09 22.27 -12.35
C ARG A 478 2.79 20.93 -11.67
N ASP A 479 2.40 20.97 -10.41
CA ASP A 479 2.02 19.78 -9.63
C ASP A 479 0.51 19.48 -9.71
N PHE A 480 -0.12 19.95 -10.79
CA PHE A 480 -1.52 19.71 -11.07
C PHE A 480 -1.86 18.22 -11.08
N LYS A 481 -2.82 17.82 -10.27
CA LYS A 481 -3.31 16.46 -10.15
C LYS A 481 -4.84 16.43 -10.09
N GLY A 482 -5.49 16.87 -11.18
CA GLY A 482 -6.95 16.96 -11.26
C GLY A 482 -7.68 15.67 -10.86
N PHE A 483 -7.07 14.52 -11.13
CA PHE A 483 -7.56 13.21 -10.69
C PHE A 483 -7.52 13.03 -9.15
N ILE A 484 -6.65 13.75 -8.45
CA ILE A 484 -6.50 13.67 -6.98
C ILE A 484 -7.23 14.84 -6.32
N ASN A 485 -6.94 16.07 -6.75
CA ASN A 485 -7.37 17.29 -6.07
C ASN A 485 -8.70 17.82 -6.60
N PHE A 486 -9.17 17.32 -7.75
CA PHE A 486 -10.36 17.79 -8.47
C PHE A 486 -10.33 19.31 -8.76
N THR A 487 -9.14 19.86 -8.95
CA THR A 487 -8.90 21.25 -9.35
C THR A 487 -7.98 21.27 -10.56
N GLU A 488 -8.13 22.24 -11.43
CA GLU A 488 -7.27 22.48 -12.59
C GLU A 488 -6.08 23.40 -12.26
N MET A 489 -6.01 23.89 -11.03
CA MET A 489 -4.95 24.79 -10.56
C MET A 489 -3.80 23.98 -9.94
N ASP A 490 -2.56 24.37 -10.24
CA ASP A 490 -1.39 23.90 -9.51
C ASP A 490 -1.29 24.54 -8.11
N SER A 491 -0.30 24.14 -7.32
CA SER A 491 -0.15 24.66 -5.96
C SER A 491 0.13 26.16 -5.92
N TRP A 492 0.89 26.69 -6.87
CA TRP A 492 1.12 28.14 -6.96
C TRP A 492 -0.18 28.91 -7.29
N GLU A 493 -0.95 28.46 -8.26
CA GLU A 493 -2.23 29.05 -8.64
C GLU A 493 -3.25 29.01 -7.49
N ASN A 494 -3.33 27.86 -6.79
CA ASN A 494 -4.15 27.71 -5.58
C ASN A 494 -3.74 28.70 -4.47
N LEU A 495 -2.43 28.92 -4.27
CA LEU A 495 -1.91 29.90 -3.32
C LEU A 495 -2.35 31.31 -3.71
N GLN A 496 -2.24 31.67 -4.98
CA GLN A 496 -2.65 32.98 -5.49
C GLN A 496 -4.16 33.22 -5.36
N ALA A 497 -4.97 32.18 -5.55
CA ALA A 497 -6.43 32.22 -5.38
C ALA A 497 -6.85 32.33 -3.90
N TRP A 498 -6.02 31.86 -2.96
CA TRP A 498 -6.31 31.92 -1.52
C TRP A 498 -5.79 33.21 -0.88
N ASN A 499 -6.65 34.25 -0.86
CA ASN A 499 -6.29 35.63 -0.46
C ASN A 499 -5.51 35.72 0.86
N SER A 500 -5.93 34.99 1.93
CA SER A 500 -5.25 35.06 3.24
C SER A 500 -3.82 34.54 3.19
N LEU A 501 -3.55 33.47 2.42
CA LEU A 501 -2.23 32.89 2.27
C LEU A 501 -1.34 33.74 1.38
N ARG A 502 -1.91 34.28 0.28
CA ARG A 502 -1.21 35.22 -0.61
C ARG A 502 -0.78 36.49 0.12
N VAL A 503 -1.70 37.15 0.83
CA VAL A 503 -1.40 38.37 1.61
C VAL A 503 -0.33 38.07 2.67
N TYR A 504 -0.39 36.92 3.34
CA TYR A 504 0.64 36.51 4.29
C TYR A 504 2.02 36.37 3.63
N LEU A 505 2.09 35.72 2.46
CA LEU A 505 3.33 35.58 1.70
C LEU A 505 3.88 36.96 1.29
N ASP A 506 3.07 37.78 0.63
CA ASP A 506 3.50 39.10 0.10
C ASP A 506 3.94 40.05 1.20
N SER A 507 3.29 40.01 2.36
CA SER A 507 3.63 40.90 3.48
C SER A 507 4.92 40.50 4.21
N ASN A 508 5.19 39.18 4.33
CA ASN A 508 6.25 38.69 5.22
C ASN A 508 7.47 38.11 4.51
N TYR A 509 7.39 37.91 3.19
CA TYR A 509 8.46 37.23 2.44
C TYR A 509 8.82 38.01 1.18
N THR A 510 10.08 37.82 0.75
CA THR A 510 10.57 38.25 -0.56
C THR A 510 10.92 37.03 -1.39
N TYR A 511 10.62 37.11 -2.68
CA TYR A 511 11.06 36.08 -3.62
C TYR A 511 12.59 36.03 -3.64
N SER A 512 13.13 34.84 -3.49
CA SER A 512 14.58 34.60 -3.51
C SER A 512 15.03 33.94 -4.81
N ASP A 513 14.37 32.83 -5.20
CA ASP A 513 14.86 32.01 -6.30
C ASP A 513 13.81 30.97 -6.77
N SER A 514 14.13 30.30 -7.89
CA SER A 514 13.43 29.09 -8.34
C SER A 514 14.42 27.95 -8.53
N VAL A 515 14.08 26.77 -8.02
CA VAL A 515 14.79 25.51 -8.26
C VAL A 515 13.81 24.56 -8.96
N GLY A 516 13.94 24.42 -10.27
CA GLY A 516 13.02 23.66 -11.10
C GLY A 516 11.56 24.12 -10.92
N VAL A 517 10.71 23.23 -10.43
CA VAL A 517 9.29 23.53 -10.18
C VAL A 517 9.04 24.32 -8.89
N TYR A 518 10.03 24.48 -8.03
CA TYR A 518 9.89 25.13 -6.73
C TYR A 518 10.19 26.62 -6.82
N ARG A 519 9.33 27.45 -6.22
CA ARG A 519 9.60 28.85 -5.92
C ARG A 519 9.93 28.98 -4.45
N VAL A 520 11.03 29.65 -4.15
CA VAL A 520 11.55 29.85 -2.79
C VAL A 520 11.44 31.34 -2.42
N PHE A 521 10.89 31.57 -1.25
CA PHE A 521 10.76 32.89 -0.66
C PHE A 521 11.45 32.91 0.70
N MET A 522 12.22 33.95 0.99
CA MET A 522 12.89 34.17 2.26
C MET A 522 12.12 35.17 3.10
N ARG A 523 12.05 34.93 4.39
CA ARG A 523 11.41 35.83 5.32
C ARG A 523 12.14 37.19 5.32
N LYS A 524 11.37 38.27 5.26
CA LYS A 524 11.90 39.62 5.42
C LYS A 524 12.52 39.76 6.82
N THR A 525 13.78 40.17 6.89
CA THR A 525 14.36 40.60 8.17
C THR A 525 13.59 41.82 8.64
N ALA A 526 13.17 41.82 9.91
CA ALA A 526 12.64 43.07 10.51
C ALA A 526 13.78 44.11 10.43
N LEU A 527 13.53 45.22 9.71
CA LEU A 527 14.40 46.39 9.69
C LEU A 527 14.46 46.97 11.09
#